data_078f6cec34c384dfdf4f15d19ebb5ff0
#
_entry.id   078f6cec34c384dfdf4f15d19ebb5ff0
#
_cell.length_a   1.000
_cell.length_b   1.000
_cell.length_c   1.000
_cell.angle_alpha   90.00
_cell.angle_beta   90.00
_cell.angle_gamma   90.00
#
_symmetry.space_group_name_H-M   'P 1'
#
loop_
_entity.id
_entity.type
_entity.pdbx_description
1 polymer ?
#
loop_
_entity_poly.entity_id
_entity_poly.type
_entity_poly.pdbx_seq_one_letter_code
_entity_poly.pdbx_strand_id
1 'polypeptide(L)'
;HRLETYIRSLGTCRLSLLQTGYRLRPASEVIRSAYGTIEEKSVLQAALQQAAGIPTEVKAAFLKATDEDAVGLSALNGLFVENQAIADLRDFYAIVNMDAHPVQPAVKPHAISRTDTLKITPEGGKVLAGGYRMYTLPQASEGWAAYEGRMTTLNSQRPVNLLLSYLPDETYTCIVETTGGMVPVALPVVKKIDNNIGTVEVAVKKTGDKIEIFRSLKLKKQLITPTEYPIYYRLMTEWMDTAATTLLF
;
A
#
# COMPACT_ATOMS: atom_id res chain seq x y z
N HIS A 1 -13.23 15.75 -34.92
CA HIS A 1 -14.13 16.82 -34.44
C HIS A 1 -15.51 16.31 -33.98
N ARG A 2 -16.27 15.53 -34.80
CA ARG A 2 -17.59 15.01 -34.37
C ARG A 2 -17.49 14.04 -33.18
N LEU A 3 -16.51 13.15 -33.19
CA LEU A 3 -16.28 12.19 -32.10
C LEU A 3 -15.91 12.91 -30.79
N GLU A 4 -15.06 13.91 -30.85
CA GLU A 4 -14.68 14.70 -29.69
C GLU A 4 -15.87 15.46 -29.09
N THR A 5 -16.69 16.05 -29.95
CA THR A 5 -17.93 16.73 -29.53
C THR A 5 -18.87 15.76 -28.83
N TYR A 6 -19.02 14.54 -29.37
CA TYR A 6 -19.82 13.50 -28.73
C TYR A 6 -19.25 13.10 -27.36
N ILE A 7 -17.95 12.81 -27.25
CA ILE A 7 -17.31 12.47 -25.97
C ILE A 7 -17.45 13.58 -24.92
N ARG A 8 -17.31 14.82 -25.35
CA ARG A 8 -17.49 15.99 -24.45
C ARG A 8 -18.93 16.16 -23.97
N SER A 9 -19.92 15.74 -24.78
CA SER A 9 -21.35 15.83 -24.41
C SER A 9 -21.76 14.80 -23.35
N LEU A 10 -20.99 13.72 -23.18
CA LEU A 10 -21.26 12.73 -22.12
C LEU A 10 -21.04 13.33 -20.72
N GLY A 11 -21.84 12.90 -19.78
CA GLY A 11 -21.66 13.25 -18.37
C GLY A 11 -20.26 12.85 -17.86
N THR A 12 -19.67 13.64 -16.95
CA THR A 12 -18.36 13.33 -16.37
C THR A 12 -18.49 12.96 -14.89
N CYS A 13 -18.08 11.76 -14.56
CA CYS A 13 -17.89 11.33 -13.17
C CYS A 13 -16.44 11.67 -12.74
N ARG A 14 -16.29 12.41 -11.65
CA ARG A 14 -14.98 12.87 -11.17
C ARG A 14 -14.34 11.90 -10.15
N LEU A 15 -14.54 10.60 -10.33
CA LEU A 15 -13.83 9.60 -9.55
C LEU A 15 -12.44 9.40 -10.16
N SER A 16 -11.42 9.37 -9.31
CA SER A 16 -10.06 9.03 -9.75
C SER A 16 -9.90 7.52 -9.97
N LEU A 17 -8.86 7.12 -10.72
CA LEU A 17 -8.50 5.71 -10.90
C LEU A 17 -8.36 4.96 -9.57
N LEU A 18 -7.78 5.60 -8.55
CA LEU A 18 -7.65 5.03 -7.22
C LEU A 18 -9.02 4.75 -6.58
N GLN A 19 -9.98 5.67 -6.70
CA GLN A 19 -11.33 5.52 -6.14
C GLN A 19 -12.14 4.45 -6.87
N THR A 20 -11.89 4.23 -8.17
CA THR A 20 -12.52 3.15 -8.95
C THR A 20 -11.80 1.81 -8.76
N GLY A 21 -10.73 1.75 -7.96
CA GLY A 21 -9.90 0.57 -7.79
C GLY A 21 -9.20 0.14 -9.09
N TYR A 22 -8.87 1.10 -9.95
CA TYR A 22 -8.29 0.90 -11.30
C TYR A 22 -9.16 0.07 -12.24
N ARG A 23 -10.47 0.03 -11.98
CA ARG A 23 -11.44 -0.62 -12.86
C ARG A 23 -12.07 0.41 -13.77
N LEU A 24 -12.09 0.09 -15.04
CA LEU A 24 -12.76 0.88 -16.07
C LEU A 24 -13.90 0.05 -16.66
N ARG A 25 -15.03 0.68 -16.89
CA ARG A 25 -16.15 0.06 -17.58
C ARG A 25 -15.82 -0.05 -19.07
N PRO A 26 -16.33 -1.08 -19.77
CA PRO A 26 -16.16 -1.19 -21.21
C PRO A 26 -16.83 -0.03 -21.93
N ALA A 27 -16.29 0.35 -23.10
CA ALA A 27 -16.78 1.47 -23.91
C ALA A 27 -18.29 1.39 -24.20
N SER A 28 -18.82 0.18 -24.43
CA SER A 28 -20.25 -0.07 -24.66
C SER A 28 -21.12 0.34 -23.46
N GLU A 29 -20.64 0.16 -22.25
CA GLU A 29 -21.36 0.54 -21.05
C GLU A 29 -21.34 2.05 -20.82
N VAL A 30 -20.22 2.71 -21.12
CA VAL A 30 -20.09 4.17 -21.07
C VAL A 30 -21.04 4.84 -22.07
N ILE A 31 -21.13 4.29 -23.30
CA ILE A 31 -22.12 4.75 -24.31
C ILE A 31 -23.53 4.59 -23.77
N ARG A 32 -23.88 3.42 -23.26
CA ARG A 32 -25.24 3.14 -22.78
C ARG A 32 -25.66 4.00 -21.61
N SER A 33 -24.74 4.31 -20.70
CA SER A 33 -25.00 5.11 -19.52
C SER A 33 -24.90 6.63 -19.76
N ALA A 34 -24.37 7.02 -20.91
CA ALA A 34 -24.11 8.42 -21.31
C ALA A 34 -23.25 9.23 -20.31
N TYR A 35 -22.46 8.55 -19.46
CA TYR A 35 -21.48 9.17 -18.56
C TYR A 35 -20.30 8.24 -18.31
N GLY A 36 -19.16 8.84 -17.91
CA GLY A 36 -17.97 8.10 -17.53
C GLY A 36 -16.95 8.93 -16.79
N THR A 37 -15.94 8.29 -16.21
CA THR A 37 -14.76 8.99 -15.72
C THR A 37 -13.95 9.56 -16.89
N ILE A 38 -12.98 10.39 -16.62
CA ILE A 38 -12.09 10.93 -17.67
C ILE A 38 -11.39 9.79 -18.39
N GLU A 39 -10.92 8.80 -17.66
CA GLU A 39 -10.20 7.63 -18.15
C GLU A 39 -11.13 6.73 -18.99
N GLU A 40 -12.35 6.47 -18.52
CA GLU A 40 -13.35 5.71 -19.29
C GLU A 40 -13.72 6.40 -20.59
N LYS A 41 -13.82 7.73 -20.60
CA LYS A 41 -14.04 8.51 -21.81
C LYS A 41 -12.85 8.44 -22.77
N SER A 42 -11.62 8.39 -22.26
CA SER A 42 -10.42 8.20 -23.08
C SER A 42 -10.43 6.83 -23.76
N VAL A 43 -10.76 5.76 -23.02
CA VAL A 43 -10.92 4.41 -23.59
C VAL A 43 -12.04 4.37 -24.63
N LEU A 44 -13.18 5.01 -24.36
CA LEU A 44 -14.28 5.12 -25.32
C LEU A 44 -13.85 5.87 -26.58
N GLN A 45 -13.12 6.97 -26.44
CA GLN A 45 -12.61 7.75 -27.58
C GLN A 45 -11.71 6.89 -28.47
N ALA A 46 -10.77 6.17 -27.87
CA ALA A 46 -9.89 5.27 -28.61
C ALA A 46 -10.69 4.17 -29.35
N ALA A 47 -11.64 3.53 -28.68
CA ALA A 47 -12.48 2.51 -29.29
C ALA A 47 -13.28 3.03 -30.49
N LEU A 48 -13.85 4.25 -30.39
CA LEU A 48 -14.59 4.87 -31.49
C LEU A 48 -13.67 5.29 -32.63
N GLN A 49 -12.47 5.76 -32.36
CA GLN A 49 -11.48 6.09 -33.38
C GLN A 49 -10.99 4.83 -34.11
N GLN A 50 -10.70 3.76 -33.37
CA GLN A 50 -10.35 2.45 -33.96
C GLN A 50 -11.47 1.91 -34.83
N ALA A 51 -12.73 1.98 -34.39
CA ALA A 51 -13.89 1.59 -35.15
C ALA A 51 -14.07 2.42 -36.46
N ALA A 52 -13.58 3.66 -36.45
CA ALA A 52 -13.55 4.53 -37.63
C ALA A 52 -12.31 4.33 -38.53
N GLY A 53 -11.48 3.33 -38.24
CA GLY A 53 -10.26 3.02 -39.00
C GLY A 53 -9.08 3.94 -38.69
N ILE A 54 -9.14 4.70 -37.59
CA ILE A 54 -8.06 5.60 -37.16
C ILE A 54 -7.19 4.83 -36.14
N PRO A 55 -5.91 4.56 -36.45
CA PRO A 55 -5.00 3.94 -35.50
C PRO A 55 -4.89 4.79 -34.22
N THR A 56 -5.20 4.21 -33.10
CA THR A 56 -5.25 4.95 -31.82
C THR A 56 -4.85 4.02 -30.68
N GLU A 57 -4.05 4.54 -29.77
CA GLU A 57 -3.66 3.86 -28.54
C GLU A 57 -4.08 4.67 -27.30
N VAL A 58 -4.29 3.98 -26.20
CA VAL A 58 -4.47 4.60 -24.89
C VAL A 58 -3.16 4.48 -24.14
N LYS A 59 -2.60 5.59 -23.72
CA LYS A 59 -1.36 5.65 -22.94
C LYS A 59 -1.66 5.92 -21.47
N ALA A 60 -1.00 5.18 -20.60
CA ALA A 60 -1.00 5.44 -19.17
C ALA A 60 0.06 6.49 -18.83
N ALA A 61 -0.23 7.37 -17.88
CA ALA A 61 0.68 8.43 -17.51
C ALA A 61 0.67 8.71 -16.00
N PHE A 62 1.80 9.16 -15.48
CA PHE A 62 1.97 9.66 -14.12
C PHE A 62 2.71 11.00 -14.13
N LEU A 63 2.54 11.80 -13.07
CA LEU A 63 3.21 13.09 -12.94
C LEU A 63 4.73 12.89 -12.84
N LYS A 64 5.51 13.63 -13.60
CA LYS A 64 6.98 13.60 -13.57
C LYS A 64 7.59 13.96 -12.21
N ALA A 65 6.85 14.68 -11.38
CA ALA A 65 7.25 14.97 -9.99
C ALA A 65 7.12 13.77 -9.05
N THR A 66 6.50 12.68 -9.51
CA THR A 66 6.44 11.42 -8.76
C THR A 66 7.82 10.77 -8.84
N ASP A 67 8.30 10.25 -7.71
CA ASP A 67 9.55 9.50 -7.66
C ASP A 67 9.50 8.34 -8.67
N GLU A 68 10.33 8.40 -9.70
CA GLU A 68 10.35 7.40 -10.79
C GLU A 68 10.70 6.00 -10.27
N ASP A 69 11.40 5.91 -9.14
CA ASP A 69 11.75 4.66 -8.46
C ASP A 69 10.54 4.04 -7.72
N ALA A 70 9.47 4.80 -7.51
CA ALA A 70 8.26 4.39 -6.78
C ALA A 70 7.03 4.18 -7.68
N VAL A 71 7.22 3.90 -8.96
CA VAL A 71 6.12 3.76 -9.93
C VAL A 71 5.32 2.50 -9.67
N GLY A 72 4.23 2.65 -8.91
CA GLY A 72 3.17 1.65 -8.75
C GLY A 72 1.86 2.12 -9.38
N LEU A 73 0.84 1.27 -9.38
CA LEU A 73 -0.50 1.65 -9.84
C LEU A 73 -1.03 2.90 -9.13
N SER A 74 -0.62 3.11 -7.87
CA SER A 74 -1.00 4.29 -7.09
C SER A 74 -0.43 5.60 -7.65
N ALA A 75 0.65 5.55 -8.43
CA ALA A 75 1.24 6.70 -9.10
C ALA A 75 0.57 7.03 -10.44
N LEU A 76 -0.26 6.12 -10.96
CA LEU A 76 -0.97 6.33 -12.22
C LEU A 76 -2.02 7.43 -12.08
N ASN A 77 -1.81 8.55 -12.77
CA ASN A 77 -2.64 9.75 -12.66
C ASN A 77 -3.71 9.84 -13.74
N GLY A 78 -3.55 9.12 -14.86
CA GLY A 78 -4.55 9.14 -15.91
C GLY A 78 -4.26 8.23 -17.08
N LEU A 79 -5.27 8.07 -17.93
CA LEU A 79 -5.19 7.42 -19.22
C LEU A 79 -5.51 8.44 -20.31
N PHE A 80 -4.67 8.50 -21.32
CA PHE A 80 -4.80 9.46 -22.41
C PHE A 80 -4.79 8.73 -23.75
N VAL A 81 -5.59 9.23 -24.68
CA VAL A 81 -5.51 8.84 -26.09
C VAL A 81 -4.29 9.49 -26.70
N GLU A 82 -3.47 8.73 -27.40
CA GLU A 82 -2.30 9.29 -28.11
C GLU A 82 -2.76 10.24 -29.22
N ASN A 83 -2.71 11.53 -28.93
CA ASN A 83 -3.08 12.62 -29.82
C ASN A 83 -2.27 13.88 -29.45
N GLN A 84 -2.58 15.02 -30.07
CA GLN A 84 -1.91 16.29 -29.81
C GLN A 84 -1.95 16.70 -28.33
N ALA A 85 -3.06 16.43 -27.63
CA ALA A 85 -3.19 16.79 -26.22
C ALA A 85 -2.17 16.06 -25.32
N ILE A 86 -1.81 14.80 -25.63
CA ILE A 86 -0.73 14.09 -24.91
C ILE A 86 0.62 14.72 -25.22
N ALA A 87 0.89 15.11 -26.46
CA ALA A 87 2.13 15.78 -26.81
C ALA A 87 2.32 17.05 -25.98
N ASP A 88 1.25 17.83 -25.81
CA ASP A 88 1.25 19.06 -25.00
C ASP A 88 1.44 18.80 -23.50
N LEU A 89 1.07 17.62 -23.02
CA LEU A 89 1.20 17.23 -21.62
C LEU A 89 2.52 16.52 -21.27
N ARG A 90 3.37 16.19 -22.24
CA ARG A 90 4.63 15.46 -22.03
C ARG A 90 5.62 16.15 -21.09
N ASP A 91 5.50 17.45 -20.91
CA ASP A 91 6.32 18.19 -19.95
C ASP A 91 5.93 17.90 -18.51
N PHE A 92 4.67 17.54 -18.28
CA PHE A 92 4.10 17.30 -16.95
C PHE A 92 3.96 15.82 -16.61
N TYR A 93 3.80 14.95 -17.62
CA TYR A 93 3.54 13.53 -17.43
C TYR A 93 4.62 12.67 -18.07
N ALA A 94 5.02 11.64 -17.35
CA ALA A 94 5.76 10.53 -17.91
C ALA A 94 4.75 9.51 -18.48
N ILE A 95 4.94 9.10 -19.75
CA ILE A 95 4.07 8.17 -20.44
C ILE A 95 4.61 6.76 -20.26
N VAL A 96 3.77 5.88 -19.74
CA VAL A 96 4.09 4.46 -19.57
C VAL A 96 3.64 3.71 -20.82
N ASN A 97 4.55 3.00 -21.46
CA ASN A 97 4.19 2.08 -22.52
C ASN A 97 3.56 0.82 -21.90
N MET A 98 2.25 0.63 -22.10
CA MET A 98 1.50 -0.48 -21.50
C MET A 98 1.88 -1.84 -22.08
N ASP A 99 2.49 -1.90 -23.28
CA ASP A 99 2.95 -3.14 -23.91
C ASP A 99 4.35 -3.57 -23.43
N ALA A 100 5.12 -2.65 -22.89
CA ALA A 100 6.32 -2.99 -22.16
C ALA A 100 5.88 -3.54 -20.79
N HIS A 101 6.08 -4.84 -20.56
CA HIS A 101 6.19 -5.31 -19.19
C HIS A 101 7.24 -4.40 -18.56
N PRO A 102 6.88 -3.56 -17.57
CA PRO A 102 7.87 -2.70 -16.97
C PRO A 102 9.00 -3.61 -16.50
N VAL A 103 10.19 -3.42 -17.06
CA VAL A 103 11.39 -3.90 -16.41
C VAL A 103 11.34 -3.17 -15.08
N GLN A 104 10.91 -3.87 -14.05
CA GLN A 104 10.80 -3.27 -12.73
C GLN A 104 12.20 -2.78 -12.40
N PRO A 105 12.43 -1.47 -12.30
CA PRO A 105 13.69 -1.00 -11.75
C PRO A 105 13.87 -1.74 -10.43
N ALA A 106 15.09 -2.16 -10.12
CA ALA A 106 15.38 -2.83 -8.87
C ALA A 106 14.99 -1.85 -7.76
N VAL A 107 13.80 -2.05 -7.19
CA VAL A 107 13.27 -1.17 -6.15
C VAL A 107 14.17 -1.31 -4.95
N LYS A 108 14.84 -0.22 -4.60
CA LYS A 108 15.64 -0.19 -3.38
C LYS A 108 14.71 -0.34 -2.18
N PRO A 109 15.05 -1.21 -1.23
CA PRO A 109 14.29 -1.31 0.00
C PRO A 109 14.23 0.06 0.69
N HIS A 110 13.04 0.47 1.10
CA HIS A 110 12.88 1.63 1.97
C HIS A 110 13.19 1.17 3.40
N ALA A 111 14.40 1.51 3.86
CA ALA A 111 14.89 1.10 5.16
C ALA A 111 14.48 2.10 6.24
N ILE A 112 13.79 1.62 7.27
CA ILE A 112 13.47 2.38 8.48
C ILE A 112 14.06 1.64 9.68
N SER A 113 14.79 2.35 10.52
CA SER A 113 15.28 1.82 11.80
C SER A 113 14.99 2.83 12.89
N ARG A 114 14.20 2.42 13.89
CA ARG A 114 13.77 3.29 14.98
C ARG A 114 13.92 2.59 16.33
N THR A 115 14.37 3.35 17.32
CA THR A 115 14.43 2.93 18.72
C THR A 115 13.63 3.89 19.57
N ASP A 116 12.68 3.38 20.34
CA ASP A 116 11.85 4.12 21.27
C ASP A 116 12.04 3.59 22.69
N THR A 117 11.70 4.42 23.69
CA THR A 117 11.66 4.02 25.10
C THR A 117 10.24 4.14 25.62
N LEU A 118 9.73 3.08 26.23
CA LEU A 118 8.42 3.03 26.90
C LEU A 118 8.64 2.89 28.42
N LYS A 119 8.23 3.90 29.16
CA LYS A 119 8.26 3.87 30.63
C LYS A 119 6.95 3.29 31.17
N ILE A 120 7.06 2.26 31.99
CA ILE A 120 5.96 1.60 32.66
C ILE A 120 5.92 2.09 34.11
N THR A 121 4.79 2.68 34.50
CA THR A 121 4.59 3.22 35.86
C THR A 121 3.32 2.61 36.48
N PRO A 122 3.23 2.53 37.82
CA PRO A 122 2.02 1.99 38.48
C PRO A 122 0.72 2.74 38.14
N GLU A 123 0.81 4.00 37.74
CA GLU A 123 -0.34 4.85 37.41
C GLU A 123 -0.64 4.85 35.90
N GLY A 124 0.31 4.39 35.07
CA GLY A 124 0.19 4.41 33.60
C GLY A 124 -0.62 3.26 33.04
N GLY A 125 -0.72 3.26 31.71
CA GLY A 125 -1.41 2.22 30.95
C GLY A 125 -2.93 2.23 31.10
N LYS A 126 -3.59 1.37 30.32
CA LYS A 126 -5.04 1.15 30.38
C LYS A 126 -5.35 0.09 31.44
N VAL A 127 -6.16 0.44 32.44
CA VAL A 127 -6.61 -0.49 33.46
C VAL A 127 -7.59 -1.49 32.88
N LEU A 128 -7.38 -2.77 33.14
CA LEU A 128 -8.25 -3.88 32.77
C LEU A 128 -8.90 -4.49 34.01
N ALA A 129 -9.87 -5.37 33.81
CA ALA A 129 -10.47 -6.17 34.88
C ALA A 129 -9.39 -6.98 35.61
N GLY A 130 -9.53 -7.11 36.93
CA GLY A 130 -8.54 -7.82 37.78
C GLY A 130 -7.32 -6.99 38.16
N GLY A 131 -7.31 -5.68 37.87
CA GLY A 131 -6.21 -4.78 38.25
C GLY A 131 -5.01 -4.81 37.31
N TYR A 132 -5.07 -5.55 36.22
CA TYR A 132 -4.02 -5.57 35.21
C TYR A 132 -3.94 -4.23 34.47
N ARG A 133 -2.74 -3.92 33.97
CA ARG A 133 -2.47 -2.73 33.17
C ARG A 133 -1.94 -3.10 31.80
N MET A 134 -2.61 -2.60 30.78
CA MET A 134 -2.25 -2.81 29.39
C MET A 134 -1.47 -1.60 28.86
N TYR A 135 -0.34 -1.87 28.25
CA TYR A 135 0.46 -0.90 27.53
C TYR A 135 0.59 -1.32 26.09
N THR A 136 0.62 -0.35 25.19
CA THR A 136 0.87 -0.57 23.77
C THR A 136 2.22 0.04 23.41
N LEU A 137 3.01 -0.65 22.59
CA LEU A 137 4.26 -0.10 22.08
C LEU A 137 4.00 1.22 21.34
N PRO A 138 4.95 2.17 21.36
CA PRO A 138 4.83 3.39 20.58
C PRO A 138 4.56 3.08 19.10
N GLN A 139 3.56 3.75 18.54
CA GLN A 139 3.26 3.61 17.12
C GLN A 139 4.31 4.34 16.28
N ALA A 140 4.72 3.72 15.19
CA ALA A 140 5.54 4.39 14.19
C ALA A 140 4.72 5.49 13.50
N SER A 141 5.35 6.63 13.25
CA SER A 141 4.74 7.73 12.48
C SER A 141 4.87 7.53 10.96
N GLU A 142 5.69 6.59 10.55
CA GLU A 142 6.04 6.31 9.14
C GLU A 142 6.15 4.80 8.90
N GLY A 143 6.29 4.42 7.64
CA GLY A 143 6.42 3.03 7.24
C GLY A 143 5.12 2.24 7.30
N TRP A 144 5.22 0.94 7.14
CA TRP A 144 4.08 0.02 7.16
C TRP A 144 3.45 -0.12 8.54
N ALA A 145 4.22 0.09 9.61
CA ALA A 145 3.69 0.13 10.97
C ALA A 145 2.70 1.29 11.19
N ALA A 146 2.85 2.41 10.47
CA ALA A 146 1.91 3.53 10.52
C ALA A 146 0.54 3.21 9.85
N TYR A 147 0.45 2.14 9.06
CA TYR A 147 -0.75 1.74 8.33
C TYR A 147 -1.56 0.64 9.03
N GLU A 148 -1.21 0.23 10.24
CA GLU A 148 -1.86 -0.88 10.96
C GLU A 148 -3.40 -0.82 10.95
N GLY A 149 -4.00 0.36 11.09
CA GLY A 149 -5.47 0.53 11.09
C GLY A 149 -6.14 0.40 9.72
N ARG A 150 -5.40 0.44 8.61
CA ARG A 150 -5.97 0.42 7.25
C ARG A 150 -5.98 -0.95 6.60
N MET A 151 -5.22 -1.89 7.13
CA MET A 151 -5.04 -3.21 6.51
C MET A 151 -5.99 -4.27 7.08
N THR A 152 -6.76 -3.99 8.12
CA THR A 152 -7.74 -4.91 8.72
C THR A 152 -8.89 -5.29 7.77
N THR A 153 -9.02 -4.61 6.63
CA THR A 153 -10.04 -4.86 5.61
C THR A 153 -9.55 -5.67 4.42
N LEU A 154 -8.32 -6.17 4.45
CA LEU A 154 -7.80 -6.98 3.37
C LEU A 154 -8.52 -8.34 3.30
N ASN A 155 -8.99 -8.70 2.13
CA ASN A 155 -9.44 -10.06 1.87
C ASN A 155 -8.25 -11.01 1.83
N SER A 156 -8.44 -12.25 2.29
CA SER A 156 -7.40 -13.30 2.24
C SER A 156 -7.07 -13.78 0.82
N GLN A 157 -7.89 -13.38 -0.16
CA GLN A 157 -7.72 -13.72 -1.57
C GLN A 157 -7.79 -12.47 -2.44
N ARG A 158 -7.01 -12.46 -3.51
CA ARG A 158 -6.97 -11.37 -4.49
C ARG A 158 -6.91 -11.95 -5.90
N PRO A 159 -7.81 -11.57 -6.81
CA PRO A 159 -7.85 -12.12 -8.17
C PRO A 159 -6.85 -11.48 -9.14
N VAL A 160 -6.21 -10.37 -8.74
CA VAL A 160 -5.26 -9.61 -9.57
C VAL A 160 -3.93 -9.42 -8.83
N ASN A 161 -2.86 -9.19 -9.58
CA ASN A 161 -1.56 -8.89 -9.02
C ASN A 161 -1.63 -7.69 -8.07
N LEU A 162 -0.87 -7.75 -6.97
CA LEU A 162 -0.61 -6.63 -6.08
C LEU A 162 0.80 -6.11 -6.37
N LEU A 163 0.89 -4.86 -6.78
CA LEU A 163 2.15 -4.14 -6.88
C LEU A 163 2.29 -3.23 -5.67
N LEU A 164 3.35 -3.44 -4.91
CA LEU A 164 3.68 -2.60 -3.76
C LEU A 164 4.37 -1.33 -4.23
N SER A 165 4.07 -0.19 -3.62
CA SER A 165 4.69 1.09 -3.95
C SER A 165 6.18 1.12 -3.61
N TYR A 166 6.60 0.35 -2.61
CA TYR A 166 8.00 0.17 -2.21
C TYR A 166 8.18 -1.16 -1.49
N LEU A 167 9.44 -1.58 -1.29
CA LEU A 167 9.79 -2.74 -0.47
C LEU A 167 10.15 -2.27 0.93
N PRO A 168 9.32 -2.56 1.97
CA PRO A 168 9.67 -2.24 3.33
C PRO A 168 10.85 -3.10 3.81
N ASP A 169 11.78 -2.46 4.51
CA ASP A 169 12.85 -3.07 5.31
C ASP A 169 12.89 -2.32 6.66
N GLU A 170 11.97 -2.66 7.53
CA GLU A 170 11.63 -1.86 8.71
C GLU A 170 12.03 -2.61 9.98
N THR A 171 12.65 -1.88 10.89
CA THR A 171 13.09 -2.38 12.18
C THR A 171 12.67 -1.40 13.27
N TYR A 172 11.98 -1.90 14.29
CA TYR A 172 11.54 -1.15 15.46
C TYR A 172 12.03 -1.83 16.72
N THR A 173 12.75 -1.09 17.54
CA THR A 173 13.20 -1.54 18.86
C THR A 173 12.51 -0.69 19.91
N CYS A 174 11.86 -1.30 20.89
CA CYS A 174 11.33 -0.60 22.04
C CYS A 174 12.04 -1.07 23.31
N ILE A 175 12.65 -0.14 24.01
CA ILE A 175 13.24 -0.38 25.34
C ILE A 175 12.17 -0.08 26.37
N VAL A 176 11.69 -1.10 27.08
CA VAL A 176 10.71 -0.97 28.16
C VAL A 176 11.44 -0.87 29.47
N GLU A 177 11.24 0.23 30.17
CA GLU A 177 11.79 0.49 31.51
C GLU A 177 10.65 0.44 32.54
N THR A 178 10.75 -0.45 33.50
CA THR A 178 9.75 -0.61 34.55
C THR A 178 10.16 0.15 35.83
N THR A 179 9.19 0.78 36.48
CA THR A 179 9.37 1.45 37.78
C THR A 179 8.46 0.81 38.82
N GLY A 180 8.76 1.01 40.10
CA GLY A 180 7.92 0.53 41.18
C GLY A 180 7.83 -1.00 41.31
N GLY A 181 8.84 -1.74 40.83
CA GLY A 181 8.87 -3.20 40.95
C GLY A 181 7.83 -3.94 40.05
N MET A 182 7.28 -3.26 39.08
CA MET A 182 6.30 -3.87 38.16
C MET A 182 6.92 -5.01 37.35
N VAL A 183 6.24 -6.15 37.34
CA VAL A 183 6.66 -7.35 36.62
C VAL A 183 5.66 -7.61 35.49
N PRO A 184 6.12 -7.85 34.26
CA PRO A 184 5.20 -8.15 33.17
C PRO A 184 4.50 -9.50 33.38
N VAL A 185 3.18 -9.49 33.20
CA VAL A 185 2.32 -10.69 33.18
C VAL A 185 2.33 -11.32 31.78
N ALA A 186 2.32 -10.47 30.75
CA ALA A 186 2.46 -10.92 29.37
C ALA A 186 3.29 -9.93 28.54
N LEU A 187 4.12 -10.46 27.70
CA LEU A 187 4.96 -9.77 26.72
C LEU A 187 4.57 -10.21 25.31
N PRO A 188 4.94 -9.44 24.28
CA PRO A 188 4.72 -9.85 22.90
C PRO A 188 5.22 -11.26 22.62
N VAL A 189 4.44 -12.01 21.84
CA VAL A 189 4.80 -13.38 21.47
C VAL A 189 5.99 -13.34 20.50
N VAL A 190 7.07 -14.04 20.92
CA VAL A 190 8.25 -14.20 20.05
C VAL A 190 7.88 -15.06 18.84
N LYS A 191 8.14 -14.53 17.66
CA LYS A 191 7.87 -15.24 16.41
C LYS A 191 8.84 -14.82 15.30
N LYS A 192 9.08 -15.75 14.40
CA LYS A 192 9.83 -15.50 13.17
C LYS A 192 9.17 -16.26 12.03
N ILE A 193 8.77 -15.53 11.02
CA ILE A 193 8.23 -16.06 9.77
C ILE A 193 9.18 -15.61 8.67
N ASP A 194 9.68 -16.57 7.90
CA ASP A 194 10.52 -16.30 6.74
C ASP A 194 10.01 -17.14 5.57
N ASN A 195 9.74 -16.48 4.45
CA ASN A 195 9.27 -17.11 3.22
C ASN A 195 9.75 -16.34 1.98
N ASN A 196 9.31 -16.77 0.80
CA ASN A 196 9.69 -16.15 -0.46
C ASN A 196 9.14 -14.73 -0.66
N ILE A 197 8.13 -14.32 0.11
CA ILE A 197 7.51 -12.99 0.04
C ILE A 197 8.23 -12.02 0.99
N GLY A 198 8.63 -12.48 2.18
CA GLY A 198 9.27 -11.63 3.16
C GLY A 198 9.53 -12.31 4.49
N THR A 199 9.97 -11.51 5.43
CA THR A 199 10.26 -11.92 6.81
C THR A 199 9.53 -10.99 7.78
N VAL A 200 8.91 -11.58 8.79
CA VAL A 200 8.42 -10.90 9.99
C VAL A 200 9.09 -11.51 11.21
N GLU A 201 9.64 -10.67 12.06
CA GLU A 201 10.27 -11.13 13.30
C GLU A 201 9.81 -10.28 14.48
N VAL A 202 9.49 -10.93 15.57
CA VAL A 202 9.25 -10.34 16.89
C VAL A 202 10.15 -11.06 17.88
N ALA A 203 11.05 -10.34 18.53
CA ALA A 203 11.94 -10.88 19.56
C ALA A 203 11.82 -10.08 20.85
N VAL A 204 11.94 -10.75 21.97
CA VAL A 204 11.91 -10.14 23.30
C VAL A 204 13.12 -10.61 24.07
N LYS A 205 13.90 -9.63 24.60
CA LYS A 205 15.06 -9.89 25.43
C LYS A 205 14.88 -9.15 26.76
N LYS A 206 14.97 -9.88 27.85
CA LYS A 206 14.95 -9.33 29.21
C LYS A 206 16.36 -9.31 29.78
N THR A 207 16.79 -8.14 30.28
CA THR A 207 18.10 -7.97 30.93
C THR A 207 17.90 -7.10 32.16
N GLY A 208 17.85 -7.75 33.34
CA GLY A 208 17.52 -7.08 34.62
C GLY A 208 16.11 -6.47 34.55
N ASP A 209 16.01 -5.17 34.84
CA ASP A 209 14.74 -4.41 34.82
C ASP A 209 14.39 -3.85 33.42
N LYS A 210 15.22 -4.11 32.41
CA LYS A 210 14.98 -3.68 31.03
C LYS A 210 14.47 -4.83 30.18
N ILE A 211 13.47 -4.52 29.37
CA ILE A 211 12.92 -5.42 28.37
C ILE A 211 13.09 -4.76 27.02
N GLU A 212 13.80 -5.41 26.13
CA GLU A 212 13.98 -4.98 24.74
C GLU A 212 13.03 -5.77 23.86
N ILE A 213 12.17 -5.09 23.14
CA ILE A 213 11.22 -5.67 22.18
C ILE A 213 11.66 -5.22 20.79
N PHE A 214 12.02 -6.20 19.98
CA PHE A 214 12.44 -6.02 18.61
C PHE A 214 11.34 -6.51 17.67
N ARG A 215 11.01 -5.71 16.66
CA ARG A 215 10.08 -6.04 15.59
C ARG A 215 10.70 -5.67 14.25
N SER A 216 10.63 -6.56 13.29
CA SER A 216 11.06 -6.24 11.92
C SER A 216 10.11 -6.79 10.86
N LEU A 217 9.98 -6.05 9.78
CA LEU A 217 9.29 -6.44 8.56
C LEU A 217 10.20 -6.17 7.37
N LYS A 218 10.47 -7.23 6.59
CA LYS A 218 11.21 -7.11 5.35
C LYS A 218 10.46 -7.82 4.23
N LEU A 219 10.07 -7.10 3.18
CA LEU A 219 9.51 -7.72 1.98
C LEU A 219 10.60 -7.93 0.93
N LYS A 220 10.50 -9.05 0.22
CA LYS A 220 11.49 -9.51 -0.77
C LYS A 220 10.99 -9.34 -2.21
N LYS A 221 9.66 -9.16 -2.38
CA LYS A 221 9.00 -9.03 -3.68
C LYS A 221 8.08 -7.83 -3.70
N GLN A 222 8.18 -7.05 -4.77
CA GLN A 222 7.29 -5.92 -5.03
C GLN A 222 5.99 -6.37 -5.72
N LEU A 223 6.09 -7.28 -6.67
CA LEU A 223 4.94 -7.84 -7.37
C LEU A 223 4.53 -9.15 -6.72
N ILE A 224 3.33 -9.17 -6.16
CA ILE A 224 2.71 -10.34 -5.53
C ILE A 224 1.60 -10.85 -6.45
N THR A 225 1.74 -12.06 -6.94
CA THR A 225 0.74 -12.71 -7.80
C THR A 225 -0.48 -13.18 -6.98
N PRO A 226 -1.63 -13.47 -7.62
CA PRO A 226 -2.80 -14.01 -6.94
C PRO A 226 -2.51 -15.31 -6.17
N THR A 227 -1.61 -16.16 -6.68
CA THR A 227 -1.21 -17.41 -6.03
C THR A 227 -0.30 -17.20 -4.82
N GLU A 228 0.46 -16.11 -4.79
CA GLU A 228 1.34 -15.72 -3.69
C GLU A 228 0.62 -14.86 -2.66
N TYR A 229 -0.50 -14.25 -3.04
CA TYR A 229 -1.21 -13.32 -2.18
C TYR A 229 -1.65 -13.89 -0.82
N PRO A 230 -2.09 -15.16 -0.69
CA PRO A 230 -2.39 -15.74 0.62
C PRO A 230 -1.17 -15.81 1.55
N ILE A 231 0.03 -16.01 1.00
CA ILE A 231 1.29 -16.02 1.77
C ILE A 231 1.62 -14.61 2.25
N TYR A 232 1.49 -13.63 1.37
CA TYR A 232 1.62 -12.21 1.70
C TYR A 232 0.60 -11.77 2.76
N TYR A 233 -0.68 -12.11 2.58
CA TYR A 233 -1.75 -11.80 3.52
C TYR A 233 -1.45 -12.33 4.93
N ARG A 234 -1.03 -13.59 5.02
CA ARG A 234 -0.64 -14.20 6.31
C ARG A 234 0.54 -13.46 6.94
N LEU A 235 1.57 -13.14 6.15
CA LEU A 235 2.74 -12.39 6.64
C LEU A 235 2.33 -11.03 7.20
N MET A 236 1.45 -10.31 6.52
CA MET A 236 0.95 -9.01 6.95
C MET A 236 0.02 -9.11 8.16
N THR A 237 -0.79 -10.15 8.25
CA THR A 237 -1.63 -10.40 9.44
C THR A 237 -0.77 -10.60 10.68
N GLU A 238 0.34 -11.33 10.55
CA GLU A 238 1.27 -11.55 11.66
C GLU A 238 2.06 -10.28 12.05
N TRP A 239 2.37 -9.43 11.06
CA TRP A 239 2.98 -8.12 11.32
C TRP A 239 2.05 -7.20 12.10
N MET A 240 0.76 -7.20 11.77
CA MET A 240 -0.28 -6.35 12.35
C MET A 240 -0.94 -6.95 13.60
N ASP A 241 -0.51 -8.11 14.02
CA ASP A 241 -1.03 -8.75 15.24
C ASP A 241 -0.83 -7.84 16.46
N THR A 242 -1.92 -7.41 17.08
CA THR A 242 -1.89 -6.56 18.27
C THR A 242 -1.19 -7.21 19.45
N ALA A 243 -1.16 -8.56 19.51
CA ALA A 243 -0.38 -9.28 20.52
C ALA A 243 1.13 -9.05 20.38
N ALA A 244 1.60 -8.64 19.20
CA ALA A 244 3.00 -8.26 18.97
C ALA A 244 3.34 -6.85 19.44
N THR A 245 2.36 -6.06 19.85
CA THR A 245 2.53 -4.66 20.30
C THR A 245 1.97 -4.39 21.69
N THR A 246 1.40 -5.38 22.35
CA THR A 246 0.74 -5.23 23.65
C THR A 246 1.54 -5.89 24.77
N LEU A 247 1.63 -5.20 25.90
CA LEU A 247 2.23 -5.69 27.15
C LEU A 247 1.17 -5.63 28.25
N LEU A 248 1.21 -6.62 29.15
CA LEU A 248 0.40 -6.63 30.36
C LEU A 248 1.29 -6.66 31.61
N PHE A 249 0.92 -5.85 32.57
CA PHE A 249 1.54 -5.75 33.87
C PHE A 249 0.50 -5.88 34.99
#